data_60750fd47c5766bc5923cbfb0d494140
#
_entry.id   60750fd47c5766bc5923cbfb0d494140
#
_cell.length_a   1.000
_cell.length_b   1.000
_cell.length_c   1.000
_cell.angle_alpha   90.00
_cell.angle_beta   90.00
_cell.angle_gamma   90.00
#
_symmetry.space_group_name_H-M   'P 1'
#
loop_
_entity.id
_entity.type
_entity.pdbx_description
1 polymer ?
#
loop_
_entity_poly.entity_id
_entity_poly.type
_entity_poly.pdbx_seq_one_letter_code
_entity_poly.pdbx_strand_id
1 'polypeptide(L)'
;MVDAISMFKRPAFAVFMICSCLVCIPLAYYYSFTSNYLRSVGFTQAASTMTIGQMSEIFFMLLIPFFFRKLGVKNMILIGMLAWVLRYLLFAFGAEEQVIWMILFGIALHGICYDFFFVTGFMYTDKIAPKSIRSQAQSMLVFFTQGIGLYIGYKVAGDKFSSVVKESDAALNTAMAGIGSQDELSTGEQLAQMFSVNDLSEVDSNILSTAMSKWNEFWIYPAIMAG
;
A
#
# COMPACT_ATOMS: atom_id res chain seq x y z
N MET A 1 1.83 -13.85 25.35
CA MET A 1 2.14 -12.43 25.09
C MET A 1 2.89 -11.77 26.25
N VAL A 2 2.56 -12.08 27.51
CA VAL A 2 3.20 -11.45 28.68
C VAL A 2 4.72 -11.66 28.69
N ASP A 3 5.20 -12.87 28.41
CA ASP A 3 6.63 -13.18 28.42
C ASP A 3 7.38 -12.53 27.25
N ALA A 4 6.71 -12.34 26.10
CA ALA A 4 7.29 -11.67 24.94
C ALA A 4 7.52 -10.17 25.17
N ILE A 5 6.79 -9.54 26.11
CA ILE A 5 7.01 -8.13 26.49
C ILE A 5 8.44 -7.93 27.00
N SER A 6 9.07 -8.97 27.60
CA SER A 6 10.46 -8.88 28.03
C SER A 6 11.45 -8.58 26.88
N MET A 7 11.09 -8.88 25.62
CA MET A 7 11.90 -8.57 24.46
C MET A 7 12.03 -7.05 24.19
N PHE A 8 11.09 -6.23 24.67
CA PHE A 8 11.20 -4.77 24.59
C PHE A 8 12.39 -4.21 25.40
N LYS A 9 12.96 -4.98 26.33
CA LYS A 9 14.21 -4.62 27.01
C LYS A 9 15.41 -4.58 26.04
N ARG A 10 15.29 -5.18 24.85
CA ARG A 10 16.29 -5.09 23.78
C ARG A 10 15.97 -3.90 22.89
N PRO A 11 16.79 -2.82 22.88
CA PRO A 11 16.47 -1.59 22.16
C PRO A 11 16.20 -1.81 20.67
N ALA A 12 16.99 -2.67 20.02
CA ALA A 12 16.84 -2.98 18.60
C ALA A 12 15.46 -3.60 18.28
N PHE A 13 14.94 -4.46 19.16
CA PHE A 13 13.60 -5.06 18.99
C PHE A 13 12.49 -4.04 19.27
N ALA A 14 12.65 -3.20 20.28
CA ALA A 14 11.69 -2.15 20.60
C ALA A 14 11.56 -1.15 19.44
N VAL A 15 12.68 -0.66 18.89
CA VAL A 15 12.69 0.21 17.72
C VAL A 15 12.03 -0.48 16.52
N PHE A 16 12.40 -1.72 16.22
CA PHE A 16 11.79 -2.48 15.14
C PHE A 16 10.28 -2.60 15.30
N MET A 17 9.78 -2.88 16.51
CA MET A 17 8.35 -3.02 16.78
C MET A 17 7.59 -1.71 16.59
N ILE A 18 8.16 -0.60 17.08
CA ILE A 18 7.57 0.74 16.93
C ILE A 18 7.54 1.14 15.45
N CYS A 19 8.66 0.99 14.74
CA CYS A 19 8.71 1.29 13.31
C CYS A 19 7.73 0.42 12.51
N SER A 20 7.62 -0.87 12.85
CA SER A 20 6.66 -1.78 12.19
C SER A 20 5.20 -1.35 12.42
N CYS A 21 4.88 -0.86 13.61
CA CYS A 21 3.56 -0.30 13.90
C CYS A 21 3.30 0.97 13.08
N LEU A 22 4.28 1.88 12.99
CA LEU A 22 4.15 3.14 12.25
C LEU A 22 4.02 2.93 10.73
N VAL A 23 4.75 1.98 10.16
CA VAL A 23 4.66 1.64 8.72
C VAL A 23 3.27 1.08 8.34
N CYS A 24 2.51 0.56 9.29
CA CYS A 24 1.13 0.15 9.04
C CYS A 24 0.19 1.34 8.77
N ILE A 25 0.56 2.57 9.16
CA ILE A 25 -0.24 3.76 8.85
C ILE A 25 -0.28 3.99 7.33
N PRO A 26 0.86 4.17 6.61
CA PRO A 26 0.83 4.25 5.15
C PRO A 26 0.24 2.99 4.48
N LEU A 27 0.42 1.79 5.04
CA LEU A 27 -0.21 0.59 4.52
C LEU A 27 -1.74 0.69 4.50
N ALA A 28 -2.34 1.27 5.54
CA ALA A 28 -3.79 1.48 5.62
C ALA A 28 -4.31 2.42 4.53
N TYR A 29 -3.54 3.45 4.14
CA TYR A 29 -3.88 4.31 2.99
C TYR A 29 -4.04 3.48 1.71
N TYR A 30 -3.08 2.59 1.46
CA TYR A 30 -3.13 1.73 0.28
C TYR A 30 -4.36 0.82 0.30
N TYR A 31 -4.60 0.10 1.39
CA TYR A 31 -5.71 -0.85 1.47
C TYR A 31 -7.08 -0.17 1.37
N SER A 32 -7.21 1.03 1.94
CA SER A 32 -8.50 1.71 1.96
C SER A 32 -8.84 2.45 0.66
N PHE A 33 -7.84 3.06 0.02
CA PHE A 33 -8.13 4.09 -0.98
C PHE A 33 -7.54 3.84 -2.36
N THR A 34 -6.69 2.80 -2.55
CA THR A 34 -6.12 2.54 -3.88
C THR A 34 -7.21 2.18 -4.90
N SER A 35 -8.23 1.41 -4.52
CA SER A 35 -9.31 1.06 -5.45
C SER A 35 -10.10 2.30 -5.90
N ASN A 36 -10.42 3.22 -4.97
CA ASN A 36 -11.08 4.47 -5.31
C ASN A 36 -10.20 5.34 -6.21
N TYR A 37 -8.92 5.49 -5.84
CA TYR A 37 -7.94 6.22 -6.63
C TYR A 37 -7.83 5.69 -8.07
N LEU A 38 -7.74 4.38 -8.26
CA LEU A 38 -7.67 3.77 -9.59
C LEU A 38 -8.92 4.07 -10.43
N ARG A 39 -10.10 4.04 -9.82
CA ARG A 39 -11.34 4.43 -10.50
C ARG A 39 -11.32 5.89 -10.91
N SER A 40 -10.87 6.78 -10.03
CA SER A 40 -10.78 8.22 -10.32
C SER A 40 -9.79 8.54 -11.45
N VAL A 41 -8.74 7.72 -11.61
CA VAL A 41 -7.79 7.82 -12.75
C VAL A 41 -8.37 7.18 -14.03
N GLY A 42 -9.49 6.46 -13.93
CA GLY A 42 -10.20 5.90 -15.09
C GLY A 42 -10.02 4.38 -15.28
N PHE A 43 -9.33 3.65 -14.40
CA PHE A 43 -9.21 2.20 -14.53
C PHE A 43 -10.61 1.54 -14.48
N THR A 44 -10.91 0.73 -15.49
CA THR A 44 -12.21 0.05 -15.62
C THR A 44 -12.39 -1.02 -14.55
N GLN A 45 -11.34 -1.76 -14.24
CA GLN A 45 -11.34 -2.90 -13.33
C GLN A 45 -10.31 -2.71 -12.20
N ALA A 46 -10.53 -1.72 -11.33
CA ALA A 46 -9.60 -1.34 -10.25
C ALA A 46 -9.16 -2.53 -9.36
N ALA A 47 -10.10 -3.42 -8.98
CA ALA A 47 -9.80 -4.60 -8.18
C ALA A 47 -8.87 -5.58 -8.92
N SER A 48 -9.12 -5.83 -10.20
CA SER A 48 -8.27 -6.68 -11.04
C SER A 48 -6.90 -6.06 -11.28
N THR A 49 -6.83 -4.74 -11.45
CA THR A 49 -5.56 -4.02 -11.56
C THR A 49 -4.71 -4.18 -10.28
N MET A 50 -5.34 -4.17 -9.10
CA MET A 50 -4.64 -4.38 -7.83
C MET A 50 -4.05 -5.79 -7.69
N THR A 51 -4.53 -6.80 -8.44
CA THR A 51 -3.94 -8.16 -8.42
C THR A 51 -2.50 -8.18 -8.93
N ILE A 52 -2.07 -7.19 -9.71
CA ILE A 52 -0.65 -7.01 -10.09
C ILE A 52 0.24 -6.94 -8.86
N GLY A 53 -0.24 -6.29 -7.79
CA GLY A 53 0.46 -6.23 -6.50
C GLY A 53 0.63 -7.60 -5.86
N GLN A 54 -0.43 -8.43 -5.84
CA GLN A 54 -0.38 -9.79 -5.30
C GLN A 54 0.51 -10.71 -6.16
N MET A 55 0.47 -10.56 -7.48
CA MET A 55 1.39 -11.31 -8.37
C MET A 55 2.84 -10.94 -8.08
N SER A 56 3.12 -9.66 -7.89
CA SER A 56 4.45 -9.17 -7.48
C SER A 56 4.88 -9.73 -6.13
N GLU A 57 3.98 -9.79 -5.15
CA GLU A 57 4.24 -10.38 -3.82
C GLU A 57 4.65 -11.86 -3.94
N ILE A 58 3.89 -12.67 -4.69
CA ILE A 58 4.25 -14.07 -4.92
C ILE A 58 5.65 -14.20 -5.56
N PHE A 59 5.96 -13.35 -6.54
CA PHE A 59 7.26 -13.37 -7.21
C PHE A 59 8.40 -13.03 -6.24
N PHE A 60 8.28 -11.93 -5.48
CA PHE A 60 9.34 -11.51 -4.54
C PHE A 60 9.44 -12.44 -3.34
N MET A 61 8.33 -13.02 -2.86
CA MET A 61 8.34 -14.03 -1.80
C MET A 61 9.19 -15.25 -2.19
N LEU A 62 9.11 -15.73 -3.43
CA LEU A 62 9.97 -16.80 -3.92
C LEU A 62 11.46 -16.42 -3.96
N LEU A 63 11.77 -15.14 -4.12
CA LEU A 63 13.12 -14.61 -4.18
C LEU A 63 13.69 -14.21 -2.81
N ILE A 64 12.87 -14.17 -1.74
CA ILE A 64 13.31 -13.81 -0.39
C ILE A 64 14.56 -14.55 0.07
N PRO A 65 14.69 -15.90 -0.07
CA PRO A 65 15.87 -16.60 0.40
C PRO A 65 17.17 -16.12 -0.28
N PHE A 66 17.08 -15.73 -1.54
CA PHE A 66 18.22 -15.18 -2.29
C PHE A 66 18.60 -13.79 -1.78
N PHE A 67 17.64 -12.89 -1.65
CA PHE A 67 17.87 -11.53 -1.17
C PHE A 67 18.31 -11.50 0.30
N PHE A 68 17.71 -12.33 1.12
CA PHE A 68 18.04 -12.43 2.55
C PHE A 68 19.51 -12.84 2.76
N ARG A 69 20.02 -13.76 1.96
CA ARG A 69 21.43 -14.19 2.02
C ARG A 69 22.40 -13.10 1.57
N LYS A 70 22.02 -12.26 0.58
CA LYS A 70 22.90 -11.20 0.04
C LYS A 70 22.81 -9.90 0.83
N LEU A 71 21.61 -9.47 1.19
CA LEU A 71 21.35 -8.14 1.76
C LEU A 71 21.28 -8.18 3.29
N GLY A 72 20.85 -9.29 3.85
CA GLY A 72 20.55 -9.41 5.27
C GLY A 72 19.32 -8.61 5.70
N VAL A 73 18.89 -8.82 6.95
CA VAL A 73 17.65 -8.25 7.50
C VAL A 73 17.60 -6.72 7.37
N LYS A 74 18.66 -6.02 7.79
CA LYS A 74 18.67 -4.56 7.83
C LYS A 74 18.44 -3.94 6.46
N ASN A 75 19.20 -4.38 5.45
CA ASN A 75 19.11 -3.78 4.11
C ASN A 75 17.79 -4.16 3.42
N MET A 76 17.26 -5.36 3.67
CA MET A 76 15.94 -5.73 3.14
C MET A 76 14.84 -4.82 3.69
N ILE A 77 14.80 -4.61 5.01
CA ILE A 77 13.82 -3.70 5.62
C ILE A 77 13.96 -2.28 5.07
N LEU A 78 15.20 -1.76 4.94
CA LEU A 78 15.43 -0.43 4.37
C LEU A 78 14.98 -0.33 2.92
N ILE A 79 15.25 -1.33 2.08
CA ILE A 79 14.79 -1.36 0.69
C ILE A 79 13.26 -1.42 0.64
N GLY A 80 12.62 -2.21 1.50
CA GLY A 80 11.17 -2.26 1.64
C GLY A 80 10.58 -0.88 1.97
N MET A 81 11.17 -0.16 2.94
CA MET A 81 10.75 1.20 3.30
C MET A 81 10.94 2.19 2.14
N LEU A 82 12.09 2.16 1.47
CA LEU A 82 12.33 3.00 0.30
C LEU A 82 11.34 2.70 -0.84
N ALA A 83 11.01 1.44 -1.06
CA ALA A 83 9.99 1.05 -2.03
C ALA A 83 8.59 1.58 -1.66
N TRP A 84 8.25 1.67 -0.36
CA TRP A 84 7.02 2.31 0.12
C TRP A 84 6.98 3.79 -0.25
N VAL A 85 8.06 4.53 0.04
CA VAL A 85 8.16 5.96 -0.33
C VAL A 85 8.00 6.13 -1.83
N LEU A 86 8.78 5.39 -2.62
CA LEU A 86 8.73 5.46 -4.09
C LEU A 86 7.33 5.15 -4.62
N ARG A 87 6.65 4.15 -4.09
CA ARG A 87 5.30 3.77 -4.48
C ARG A 87 4.30 4.92 -4.32
N TYR A 88 4.29 5.58 -3.16
CA TYR A 88 3.36 6.68 -2.93
C TYR A 88 3.71 7.92 -3.72
N LEU A 89 4.98 8.18 -3.97
CA LEU A 89 5.40 9.24 -4.90
C LEU A 89 4.93 8.94 -6.34
N LEU A 90 5.03 7.69 -6.78
CA LEU A 90 4.51 7.27 -8.08
C LEU A 90 3.00 7.43 -8.19
N PHE A 91 2.25 7.16 -7.11
CA PHE A 91 0.81 7.41 -7.08
C PHE A 91 0.50 8.91 -7.10
N ALA A 92 1.23 9.72 -6.31
CA ALA A 92 1.03 11.16 -6.26
C ALA A 92 1.24 11.80 -7.64
N PHE A 93 2.42 11.62 -8.22
CA PHE A 93 2.75 12.21 -9.53
C PHE A 93 2.02 11.53 -10.69
N GLY A 94 1.78 10.22 -10.60
CA GLY A 94 1.00 9.49 -11.60
C GLY A 94 -0.45 9.98 -11.71
N ALA A 95 -1.05 10.47 -10.61
CA ALA A 95 -2.35 11.10 -10.64
C ALA A 95 -2.32 12.45 -11.38
N GLU A 96 -1.45 13.32 -10.96
CA GLU A 96 -1.36 14.70 -11.46
C GLU A 96 -1.07 14.76 -12.96
N GLU A 97 -0.10 13.96 -13.40
CA GLU A 97 0.33 13.88 -14.79
C GLU A 97 -0.50 12.87 -15.62
N GLN A 98 -1.43 12.16 -15.00
CA GLN A 98 -2.21 11.05 -15.60
C GLN A 98 -1.34 10.01 -16.30
N VAL A 99 -0.19 9.68 -15.71
CA VAL A 99 0.79 8.76 -16.27
C VAL A 99 0.54 7.34 -15.76
N ILE A 100 -0.24 6.58 -16.53
CA ILE A 100 -0.73 5.24 -16.16
C ILE A 100 0.39 4.27 -15.76
N TRP A 101 1.53 4.27 -16.48
CA TRP A 101 2.63 3.36 -16.15
C TRP A 101 3.24 3.62 -14.76
N MET A 102 3.23 4.88 -14.27
CA MET A 102 3.69 5.20 -12.92
C MET A 102 2.79 4.54 -11.87
N ILE A 103 1.49 4.58 -12.09
CA ILE A 103 0.48 3.99 -11.22
C ILE A 103 0.64 2.46 -11.20
N LEU A 104 0.73 1.83 -12.36
CA LEU A 104 0.93 0.38 -12.49
C LEU A 104 2.24 -0.07 -11.82
N PHE A 105 3.32 0.67 -12.02
CA PHE A 105 4.59 0.39 -11.36
C PHE A 105 4.50 0.57 -9.85
N GLY A 106 3.80 1.61 -9.38
CA GLY A 106 3.49 1.80 -7.97
C GLY A 106 2.73 0.62 -7.35
N ILE A 107 1.76 0.03 -8.08
CA ILE A 107 1.07 -1.19 -7.65
C ILE A 107 2.04 -2.38 -7.62
N ALA A 108 2.85 -2.56 -8.67
CA ALA A 108 3.80 -3.66 -8.76
C ALA A 108 4.89 -3.63 -7.67
N LEU A 109 5.23 -2.45 -7.12
CA LEU A 109 6.13 -2.34 -5.98
C LEU A 109 5.59 -3.00 -4.69
N HIS A 110 4.32 -3.42 -4.67
CA HIS A 110 3.69 -4.03 -3.49
C HIS A 110 4.49 -5.21 -2.94
N GLY A 111 4.95 -6.11 -3.80
CA GLY A 111 5.73 -7.27 -3.37
C GLY A 111 7.03 -6.88 -2.66
N ILE A 112 7.78 -5.92 -3.20
CA ILE A 112 9.00 -5.44 -2.53
C ILE A 112 8.67 -4.76 -1.20
N CYS A 113 7.66 -3.90 -1.18
CA CYS A 113 7.23 -3.19 0.03
C CYS A 113 6.87 -4.18 1.14
N TYR A 114 5.99 -5.13 0.81
CA TYR A 114 5.41 -6.04 1.77
C TYR A 114 6.41 -7.12 2.21
N ASP A 115 7.01 -7.82 1.27
CA ASP A 115 7.87 -8.96 1.57
C ASP A 115 9.18 -8.54 2.23
N PHE A 116 9.81 -7.47 1.73
CA PHE A 116 11.08 -7.02 2.29
C PHE A 116 10.92 -6.38 3.66
N PHE A 117 9.74 -5.89 3.98
CA PHE A 117 9.46 -5.36 5.30
C PHE A 117 8.82 -6.41 6.22
N PHE A 118 7.61 -6.87 5.90
CA PHE A 118 6.83 -7.72 6.81
C PHE A 118 7.35 -9.15 6.89
N VAL A 119 7.57 -9.83 5.75
CA VAL A 119 8.07 -11.22 5.77
C VAL A 119 9.47 -11.28 6.38
N THR A 120 10.33 -10.32 6.03
CA THR A 120 11.66 -10.19 6.67
C THR A 120 11.53 -9.88 8.17
N GLY A 121 10.57 -9.06 8.58
CA GLY A 121 10.28 -8.74 9.97
C GLY A 121 9.84 -9.97 10.78
N PHE A 122 9.01 -10.84 10.20
CA PHE A 122 8.64 -12.13 10.78
C PHE A 122 9.87 -13.03 10.94
N MET A 123 10.71 -13.14 9.91
CA MET A 123 11.95 -13.93 9.96
C MET A 123 12.93 -13.38 11.02
N TYR A 124 13.05 -12.06 11.13
CA TYR A 124 13.86 -11.42 12.17
C TYR A 124 13.34 -11.75 13.57
N THR A 125 12.06 -11.60 13.80
CA THR A 125 11.41 -11.91 15.09
C THR A 125 11.61 -13.37 15.47
N ASP A 126 11.45 -14.30 14.51
CA ASP A 126 11.69 -15.72 14.72
C ASP A 126 13.15 -16.02 15.13
N LYS A 127 14.10 -15.35 14.49
CA LYS A 127 15.53 -15.53 14.74
C LYS A 127 15.98 -15.04 16.10
N ILE A 128 15.43 -13.91 16.59
CA ILE A 128 15.89 -13.29 17.84
C ILE A 128 15.11 -13.73 19.07
N ALA A 129 13.91 -14.26 18.90
CA ALA A 129 13.08 -14.71 20.00
C ALA A 129 13.59 -16.04 20.57
N PRO A 130 13.71 -16.19 21.90
CA PRO A 130 13.95 -17.47 22.54
C PRO A 130 12.88 -18.51 22.11
N LYS A 131 13.30 -19.77 21.94
CA LYS A 131 12.41 -20.84 21.47
C LYS A 131 11.11 -20.95 22.28
N SER A 132 11.19 -20.73 23.59
CA SER A 132 10.06 -20.84 24.54
C SER A 132 8.98 -19.76 24.33
N ILE A 133 9.32 -18.59 23.78
CA ILE A 133 8.38 -17.46 23.60
C ILE A 133 8.24 -17.03 22.13
N ARG A 134 8.77 -17.81 21.19
CA ARG A 134 8.80 -17.45 19.76
C ARG A 134 7.41 -17.18 19.19
N SER A 135 6.46 -18.07 19.43
CA SER A 135 5.06 -17.88 18.99
C SER A 135 4.43 -16.64 19.62
N GLN A 136 4.72 -16.35 20.88
CA GLN A 136 4.23 -15.15 21.56
C GLN A 136 4.81 -13.87 20.93
N ALA A 137 6.10 -13.89 20.55
CA ALA A 137 6.76 -12.77 19.88
C ALA A 137 6.17 -12.50 18.48
N GLN A 138 5.87 -13.56 17.73
CA GLN A 138 5.18 -13.46 16.44
C GLN A 138 3.77 -12.88 16.59
N SER A 139 2.98 -13.40 17.53
CA SER A 139 1.64 -12.88 17.82
C SER A 139 1.67 -11.42 18.26
N MET A 140 2.69 -11.04 19.02
CA MET A 140 2.87 -9.66 19.46
C MET A 140 3.19 -8.74 18.27
N LEU A 141 4.02 -9.17 17.32
CA LEU A 141 4.29 -8.41 16.10
C LEU A 141 2.99 -8.20 15.30
N VAL A 142 2.18 -9.25 15.10
CA VAL A 142 0.87 -9.13 14.43
C VAL A 142 -0.05 -8.17 15.16
N PHE A 143 -0.11 -8.25 16.50
CA PHE A 143 -0.96 -7.37 17.30
C PHE A 143 -0.58 -5.90 17.17
N PHE A 144 0.72 -5.58 17.21
CA PHE A 144 1.19 -4.20 17.06
C PHE A 144 1.03 -3.68 15.63
N THR A 145 1.28 -4.51 14.62
CA THR A 145 1.19 -4.12 13.22
C THR A 145 -0.26 -4.12 12.73
N GLN A 146 -0.88 -5.29 12.66
CA GLN A 146 -2.21 -5.45 12.07
C GLN A 146 -3.35 -5.10 13.03
N GLY A 147 -3.12 -5.13 14.34
CA GLY A 147 -4.06 -4.62 15.32
C GLY A 147 -3.96 -3.12 15.48
N ILE A 148 -2.97 -2.64 16.25
CA ILE A 148 -2.85 -1.23 16.63
C ILE A 148 -2.49 -0.36 15.42
N GLY A 149 -1.47 -0.76 14.65
CA GLY A 149 -0.94 0.03 13.55
C GLY A 149 -1.97 0.28 12.45
N LEU A 150 -2.65 -0.78 11.98
CA LEU A 150 -3.72 -0.63 10.97
C LEU A 150 -4.93 0.12 11.53
N TYR A 151 -5.32 -0.09 12.80
CA TYR A 151 -6.44 0.66 13.40
C TYR A 151 -6.18 2.17 13.36
N ILE A 152 -5.00 2.60 13.82
CA ILE A 152 -4.59 4.00 13.76
C ILE A 152 -4.52 4.46 12.30
N GLY A 153 -3.94 3.64 11.44
CA GLY A 153 -3.77 3.93 10.03
C GLY A 153 -5.10 4.14 9.29
N TYR A 154 -6.08 3.28 9.49
CA TYR A 154 -7.42 3.44 8.88
C TYR A 154 -8.11 4.71 9.34
N LYS A 155 -7.96 5.08 10.62
CA LYS A 155 -8.53 6.32 11.13
C LYS A 155 -7.84 7.54 10.49
N VAL A 156 -6.51 7.58 10.51
CA VAL A 156 -5.74 8.69 9.92
C VAL A 156 -5.99 8.82 8.42
N ALA A 157 -6.00 7.70 7.68
CA ALA A 157 -6.28 7.68 6.26
C ALA A 157 -7.71 8.14 5.93
N GLY A 158 -8.71 7.70 6.73
CA GLY A 158 -10.11 8.09 6.57
C GLY A 158 -10.35 9.57 6.84
N ASP A 159 -9.76 10.10 7.92
CA ASP A 159 -9.84 11.52 8.27
C ASP A 159 -9.19 12.38 7.16
N LYS A 160 -8.03 11.94 6.64
CA LYS A 160 -7.33 12.65 5.56
C LYS A 160 -8.10 12.58 4.24
N PHE A 161 -8.63 11.42 3.87
CA PHE A 161 -9.49 11.29 2.70
C PHE A 161 -10.70 12.23 2.78
N SER A 162 -11.39 12.23 3.92
CA SER A 162 -12.58 13.06 4.13
C SER A 162 -12.29 14.56 4.04
N SER A 163 -11.10 15.00 4.46
CA SER A 163 -10.73 16.42 4.45
C SER A 163 -10.13 16.90 3.13
N VAL A 164 -9.52 16.02 2.33
CA VAL A 164 -8.78 16.43 1.14
C VAL A 164 -9.44 15.99 -0.16
N VAL A 165 -9.89 14.74 -0.24
CA VAL A 165 -10.25 14.10 -1.50
C VAL A 165 -11.75 13.98 -1.70
N LYS A 166 -12.51 13.69 -0.64
CA LYS A 166 -13.89 13.23 -0.71
C LYS A 166 -14.81 14.09 -1.59
N GLU A 167 -14.72 15.40 -1.49
CA GLU A 167 -15.60 16.31 -2.24
C GLU A 167 -15.25 16.32 -3.73
N SER A 168 -13.97 16.44 -4.07
CA SER A 168 -13.48 16.44 -5.45
C SER A 168 -13.67 15.08 -6.14
N ASP A 169 -13.47 13.99 -5.39
CA ASP A 169 -13.70 12.65 -5.89
C ASP A 169 -15.17 12.37 -6.16
N ALA A 170 -16.08 12.84 -5.30
CA ALA A 170 -17.52 12.74 -5.51
C ALA A 170 -17.98 13.53 -6.76
N ALA A 171 -17.42 14.73 -6.96
CA ALA A 171 -17.70 15.53 -8.15
C ALA A 171 -17.21 14.82 -9.43
N LEU A 172 -15.97 14.27 -9.39
CA LEU A 172 -15.42 13.52 -10.50
C LEU A 172 -16.22 12.25 -10.80
N ASN A 173 -16.58 11.46 -9.80
CA ASN A 173 -17.41 10.25 -9.98
C ASN A 173 -18.77 10.58 -10.58
N THR A 174 -19.36 11.73 -10.24
CA THR A 174 -20.62 12.20 -10.84
C THR A 174 -20.42 12.57 -12.31
N ALA A 175 -19.33 13.26 -12.63
CA ALA A 175 -18.99 13.62 -14.01
C ALA A 175 -18.65 12.41 -14.89
N MET A 176 -18.08 11.36 -14.28
CA MET A 176 -17.77 10.08 -14.94
C MET A 176 -18.99 9.14 -15.06
N ALA A 177 -20.13 9.48 -14.45
CA ALA A 177 -21.32 8.65 -14.50
C ALA A 177 -21.83 8.54 -15.96
N GLY A 178 -21.71 7.35 -16.53
CA GLY A 178 -22.02 7.07 -17.94
C GLY A 178 -20.81 6.84 -18.84
N ILE A 179 -19.60 7.06 -18.35
CA ILE A 179 -18.36 6.68 -19.03
C ILE A 179 -18.02 5.23 -18.72
N GLY A 180 -17.90 4.41 -19.76
CA GLY A 180 -17.60 2.98 -19.67
C GLY A 180 -18.83 2.09 -19.60
N SER A 181 -18.66 0.80 -19.96
CA SER A 181 -19.74 -0.20 -19.91
C SER A 181 -19.97 -0.65 -18.46
N GLN A 182 -21.24 -0.72 -18.07
CA GLN A 182 -21.66 -1.26 -16.76
C GLN A 182 -22.03 -2.75 -16.85
N ASP A 183 -21.57 -3.46 -17.87
CA ASP A 183 -21.86 -4.86 -18.04
C ASP A 183 -21.22 -5.72 -16.93
N GLU A 184 -21.96 -6.70 -16.43
CA GLU A 184 -21.43 -7.68 -15.49
C GLU A 184 -20.41 -8.58 -16.22
N LEU A 185 -19.13 -8.30 -16.04
CA LEU A 185 -18.04 -9.06 -16.63
C LEU A 185 -17.74 -10.32 -15.82
N SER A 186 -17.48 -11.43 -16.50
CA SER A 186 -16.92 -12.62 -15.86
C SER A 186 -15.50 -12.33 -15.26
N THR A 187 -15.07 -13.14 -14.30
CA THR A 187 -13.74 -12.98 -13.68
C THR A 187 -12.60 -12.98 -14.72
N GLY A 188 -12.72 -13.79 -15.77
CA GLY A 188 -11.72 -13.84 -16.85
C GLY A 188 -11.66 -12.54 -17.66
N GLU A 189 -12.81 -11.95 -17.99
CA GLU A 189 -12.91 -10.67 -18.69
C GLU A 189 -12.41 -9.51 -17.82
N GLN A 190 -12.71 -9.52 -16.52
CA GLN A 190 -12.18 -8.54 -15.57
C GLN A 190 -10.65 -8.58 -15.50
N LEU A 191 -10.05 -9.79 -15.50
CA LEU A 191 -8.59 -9.95 -15.52
C LEU A 191 -8.00 -9.51 -16.86
N ALA A 192 -8.67 -9.78 -17.98
CA ALA A 192 -8.22 -9.34 -19.30
C ALA A 192 -8.22 -7.80 -19.41
N GLN A 193 -9.12 -7.12 -18.69
CA GLN A 193 -9.27 -5.67 -18.68
C GLN A 193 -8.45 -4.99 -17.55
N MET A 194 -7.56 -5.69 -16.85
CA MET A 194 -6.81 -5.10 -15.71
C MET A 194 -5.92 -3.91 -16.07
N PHE A 195 -5.59 -3.74 -17.34
CA PHE A 195 -4.82 -2.59 -17.85
C PHE A 195 -5.68 -1.57 -18.59
N SER A 196 -6.99 -1.82 -18.70
CA SER A 196 -7.90 -0.95 -19.44
C SER A 196 -8.23 0.31 -18.64
N VAL A 197 -8.16 1.45 -19.31
CA VAL A 197 -8.45 2.77 -18.75
C VAL A 197 -9.46 3.45 -19.65
N ASN A 198 -10.49 4.03 -19.07
CA ASN A 198 -11.49 4.83 -19.78
C ASN A 198 -10.84 6.13 -20.29
N ASP A 199 -11.28 6.60 -21.43
CA ASP A 199 -10.97 7.94 -21.91
C ASP A 199 -11.73 8.97 -21.06
N LEU A 200 -11.01 9.85 -20.40
CA LEU A 200 -11.58 10.91 -19.57
C LEU A 200 -11.62 12.28 -20.28
N SER A 201 -11.38 12.32 -21.59
CA SER A 201 -11.38 13.56 -22.36
C SER A 201 -12.72 14.29 -22.41
N GLU A 202 -13.83 13.58 -22.17
CA GLU A 202 -15.18 14.16 -22.08
C GLU A 202 -15.50 14.77 -20.70
N VAL A 203 -14.68 14.50 -19.67
CA VAL A 203 -14.85 15.08 -18.34
C VAL A 203 -14.36 16.52 -18.35
N ASP A 204 -15.10 17.40 -17.67
CA ASP A 204 -14.66 18.81 -17.51
C ASP A 204 -13.23 18.86 -16.92
N SER A 205 -12.35 19.55 -17.63
CA SER A 205 -10.92 19.62 -17.30
C SER A 205 -10.65 20.22 -15.91
N ASN A 206 -11.50 21.12 -15.42
CA ASN A 206 -11.36 21.70 -14.09
C ASN A 206 -11.72 20.69 -13.00
N ILE A 207 -12.77 19.89 -13.22
CA ILE A 207 -13.17 18.83 -12.27
C ILE A 207 -12.07 17.78 -12.20
N LEU A 208 -11.59 17.32 -13.36
CA LEU A 208 -10.55 16.31 -13.45
C LEU A 208 -9.23 16.77 -12.81
N SER A 209 -8.72 17.96 -13.20
CA SER A 209 -7.47 18.49 -12.64
C SER A 209 -7.56 18.75 -11.14
N THR A 210 -8.70 19.25 -10.66
CA THR A 210 -8.91 19.44 -9.22
C THR A 210 -8.87 18.12 -8.47
N ALA A 211 -9.57 17.08 -8.95
CA ALA A 211 -9.57 15.77 -8.33
C ALA A 211 -8.17 15.13 -8.34
N MET A 212 -7.44 15.21 -9.46
CA MET A 212 -6.08 14.65 -9.56
C MET A 212 -5.10 15.37 -8.64
N SER A 213 -5.17 16.70 -8.52
CA SER A 213 -4.36 17.48 -7.56
C SER A 213 -4.66 17.09 -6.11
N LYS A 214 -5.93 16.79 -5.76
CA LYS A 214 -6.31 16.32 -4.43
C LYS A 214 -5.82 14.90 -4.15
N TRP A 215 -5.83 14.02 -5.13
CA TRP A 215 -5.20 12.71 -5.03
C TRP A 215 -3.68 12.78 -4.90
N ASN A 216 -3.02 13.71 -5.61
CA ASN A 216 -1.58 13.97 -5.42
C ASN A 216 -1.31 14.37 -3.97
N GLU A 217 -2.01 15.40 -3.46
CA GLU A 217 -1.90 15.83 -2.07
C GLU A 217 -2.09 14.65 -1.10
N PHE A 218 -3.10 13.80 -1.32
CA PHE A 218 -3.41 12.66 -0.46
C PHE A 218 -2.26 11.64 -0.40
N TRP A 219 -1.64 11.30 -1.54
CA TRP A 219 -0.59 10.30 -1.60
C TRP A 219 0.79 10.79 -1.11
N ILE A 220 1.01 12.10 -1.06
CA ILE A 220 2.23 12.67 -0.45
C ILE A 220 2.31 12.37 1.05
N TYR A 221 1.17 12.33 1.78
CA TYR A 221 1.19 12.03 3.22
C TYR A 221 1.78 10.66 3.56
N PRO A 222 1.28 9.54 3.00
CA PRO A 222 1.87 8.24 3.28
C PRO A 222 3.31 8.12 2.72
N ALA A 223 3.71 8.84 1.69
CA ALA A 223 5.09 8.89 1.24
C ALA A 223 6.03 9.46 2.32
N ILE A 224 5.63 10.57 2.95
CA ILE A 224 6.40 11.18 4.06
C ILE A 224 6.41 10.28 5.29
N MET A 225 5.29 9.60 5.61
CA MET A 225 5.20 8.72 6.79
C MET A 225 6.01 7.42 6.63
N ALA A 226 6.28 6.99 5.39
CA ALA A 226 7.02 5.77 5.11
C ALA A 226 8.56 5.98 5.11
N GLY A 227 9.04 7.21 5.00
CA GLY A 227 10.47 7.60 5.05
C GLY A 227 10.91 7.98 6.42
#